data_5b031fb95d50231865075541c522082e
#
_entry.id   5b031fb95d50231865075541c522082e
#
_cell.length_a   1.000
_cell.length_b   1.000
_cell.length_c   1.000
_cell.angle_alpha   90.00
_cell.angle_beta   90.00
_cell.angle_gamma   90.00
#
_symmetry.space_group_name_H-M   'P 1'
#
loop_
_entity.id
_entity.type
_entity.pdbx_description
1 polymer ?
#
loop_
_entity_poly.entity_id
_entity_poly.type
_entity_poly.pdbx_seq_one_letter_code
_entity_poly.pdbx_strand_id
1 'polypeptide(L)'
;MAEAPGILGNMSTAGLRTDMLDVTTNSMSIPTLWEKSYLCPCRNKATKQPNQACNRCHGRGIAYLPPKPVKIIIQSQEKGVFNGDLGLMDAGTAIGTPADRTFRAAFRDRITVPTALVSQSFLFDVSEKRIKSGFYMVYDVKEIEFATTVDSELVEGVDYTIDVHKNLFFPKEHLEGKMVSINILTTLRYMVADLLKEHRYAPDQANKLVRTPQKLLLKREDLFIDKESFEIGVNDAEVGEMVDTKRKPSTDGLNGFFRNGGN
;
A
#
# COMPACT_ATOMS: atom_id res chain seq x y z
N MET A 1 -51.77 -36.47 -9.46
CA MET A 1 -51.05 -35.23 -9.76
C MET A 1 -49.56 -35.58 -9.80
N ALA A 2 -48.95 -35.61 -10.97
CA ALA A 2 -47.53 -35.87 -11.11
C ALA A 2 -46.80 -34.56 -10.76
N GLU A 3 -45.96 -34.62 -9.70
CA GLU A 3 -45.04 -33.53 -9.41
C GLU A 3 -44.09 -33.38 -10.58
N ALA A 4 -44.02 -32.15 -11.12
CA ALA A 4 -43.05 -31.82 -12.12
C ALA A 4 -41.65 -32.01 -11.52
N PRO A 5 -40.70 -32.71 -12.18
CA PRO A 5 -39.35 -32.88 -11.69
C PRO A 5 -38.74 -31.46 -11.58
N GLY A 6 -38.45 -31.05 -10.34
CA GLY A 6 -37.89 -29.74 -10.10
C GLY A 6 -36.57 -29.59 -10.86
N ILE A 7 -36.46 -28.56 -11.64
CA ILE A 7 -35.24 -28.17 -12.40
C ILE A 7 -33.99 -28.11 -11.50
N LEU A 8 -34.16 -28.12 -10.18
CA LEU A 8 -33.10 -28.08 -9.17
C LEU A 8 -32.40 -29.42 -8.94
N GLY A 9 -32.96 -30.55 -9.38
CA GLY A 9 -32.41 -31.88 -9.12
C GLY A 9 -31.06 -32.18 -9.76
N ASN A 10 -30.70 -31.49 -10.83
CA ASN A 10 -29.44 -31.66 -11.55
C ASN A 10 -28.38 -30.58 -11.27
N MET A 11 -28.68 -29.61 -10.45
CA MET A 11 -27.72 -28.54 -10.10
C MET A 11 -26.78 -28.93 -8.94
N SER A 12 -27.00 -30.03 -8.27
CA SER A 12 -26.20 -30.49 -7.11
C SER A 12 -24.75 -30.86 -7.45
N THR A 13 -24.45 -31.15 -8.71
CA THR A 13 -23.07 -31.45 -9.15
C THR A 13 -22.26 -30.23 -9.55
N ALA A 14 -22.88 -29.06 -9.70
CA ALA A 14 -22.22 -27.81 -10.09
C ALA A 14 -21.91 -26.89 -8.89
N GLY A 15 -22.07 -27.36 -7.66
CA GLY A 15 -21.83 -26.57 -6.45
C GLY A 15 -20.35 -26.21 -6.26
N LEU A 16 -20.12 -25.08 -5.60
CA LEU A 16 -18.78 -24.58 -5.29
C LEU A 16 -18.03 -25.59 -4.39
N ARG A 17 -16.85 -25.98 -4.81
CA ARG A 17 -15.91 -26.74 -3.97
C ARG A 17 -15.13 -25.78 -3.09
N THR A 18 -15.56 -25.62 -1.85
CA THR A 18 -14.96 -24.68 -0.90
C THR A 18 -13.53 -25.03 -0.52
N ASP A 19 -13.21 -26.33 -0.44
CA ASP A 19 -11.87 -26.85 -0.22
C ASP A 19 -10.89 -26.38 -1.32
N MET A 20 -11.29 -26.57 -2.57
CA MET A 20 -10.48 -26.14 -3.73
C MET A 20 -10.37 -24.62 -3.80
N LEU A 21 -11.44 -23.89 -3.49
CA LEU A 21 -11.40 -22.43 -3.44
C LEU A 21 -10.39 -21.95 -2.40
N ASP A 22 -10.44 -22.48 -1.18
CA ASP A 22 -9.54 -22.11 -0.10
C ASP A 22 -8.08 -22.43 -0.42
N VAL A 23 -7.80 -23.60 -1.00
CA VAL A 23 -6.45 -23.97 -1.45
C VAL A 23 -5.97 -22.99 -2.54
N THR A 24 -6.79 -22.71 -3.55
CA THR A 24 -6.43 -21.83 -4.65
C THR A 24 -6.19 -20.39 -4.16
N THR A 25 -7.10 -19.86 -3.34
CA THR A 25 -6.93 -18.49 -2.82
C THR A 25 -5.71 -18.36 -1.92
N ASN A 26 -5.41 -19.37 -1.09
CA ASN A 26 -4.20 -19.35 -0.28
C ASN A 26 -2.91 -19.45 -1.10
N SER A 27 -2.89 -20.27 -2.15
CA SER A 27 -1.69 -20.44 -2.99
C SER A 27 -1.36 -19.21 -3.84
N MET A 28 -2.38 -18.45 -4.26
CA MET A 28 -2.22 -17.25 -5.09
C MET A 28 -2.07 -15.96 -4.26
N SER A 29 -2.26 -16.02 -2.96
CA SER A 29 -2.24 -14.84 -2.09
C SER A 29 -0.83 -14.52 -1.62
N ILE A 30 -0.56 -13.24 -1.43
CA ILE A 30 0.67 -12.72 -0.85
C ILE A 30 0.43 -12.32 0.62
N PRO A 31 1.46 -12.40 1.48
CA PRO A 31 1.37 -11.91 2.83
C PRO A 31 1.29 -10.38 2.82
N THR A 32 0.34 -9.85 3.56
CA THR A 32 0.09 -8.41 3.70
C THR A 32 -0.24 -8.07 5.15
N LEU A 33 -0.15 -6.80 5.49
CA LEU A 33 -0.57 -6.25 6.78
C LEU A 33 -1.85 -5.46 6.58
N TRP A 34 -2.89 -5.81 7.33
CA TRP A 34 -4.17 -5.13 7.33
C TRP A 34 -4.34 -4.30 8.59
N GLU A 35 -4.74 -3.05 8.42
CA GLU A 35 -5.02 -2.10 9.48
C GLU A 35 -6.48 -1.67 9.37
N LYS A 36 -7.25 -1.97 10.41
CA LYS A 36 -8.65 -1.56 10.50
C LYS A 36 -8.77 -0.06 10.71
N SER A 37 -9.50 0.61 9.84
CA SER A 37 -9.80 2.03 9.97
C SER A 37 -10.93 2.28 10.98
N TYR A 38 -10.85 3.42 11.68
CA TYR A 38 -11.95 3.92 12.51
C TYR A 38 -11.97 5.45 12.52
N LEU A 39 -13.13 6.01 12.80
CA LEU A 39 -13.28 7.45 12.95
C LEU A 39 -12.60 7.91 14.25
N CYS A 40 -11.65 8.82 14.13
CA CYS A 40 -10.93 9.32 15.29
C CYS A 40 -11.88 10.10 16.22
N PRO A 41 -11.90 9.81 17.55
CA PRO A 41 -12.77 10.50 18.50
C PRO A 41 -12.38 11.96 18.78
N CYS A 42 -11.27 12.45 18.19
CA CYS A 42 -10.82 13.84 18.34
C CYS A 42 -11.71 14.88 17.66
N ARG A 43 -12.78 14.45 17.02
CA ARG A 43 -13.70 15.35 16.30
C ARG A 43 -14.42 16.30 17.24
N ASN A 44 -14.47 17.57 16.85
CA ASN A 44 -15.26 18.57 17.53
C ASN A 44 -16.74 18.18 17.53
N LYS A 45 -17.41 18.28 18.68
CA LYS A 45 -18.81 17.87 18.83
C LYS A 45 -19.78 18.70 17.97
N ALA A 46 -19.51 20.00 17.81
CA ALA A 46 -20.36 20.91 17.04
C ALA A 46 -20.07 20.85 15.54
N THR A 47 -18.80 21.00 15.13
CA THR A 47 -18.43 21.12 13.71
C THR A 47 -18.14 19.78 13.04
N LYS A 48 -18.00 18.70 13.83
CA LYS A 48 -17.58 17.36 13.34
C LYS A 48 -16.22 17.33 12.65
N GLN A 49 -15.49 18.43 12.67
CA GLN A 49 -14.14 18.48 12.11
C GLN A 49 -13.13 17.81 13.03
N PRO A 50 -12.10 17.14 12.47
CA PRO A 50 -11.03 16.55 13.26
C PRO A 50 -10.12 17.64 13.84
N ASN A 51 -9.52 17.36 14.99
CA ASN A 51 -8.48 18.22 15.55
C ASN A 51 -7.18 18.08 14.72
N GLN A 52 -6.69 19.18 14.17
CA GLN A 52 -5.48 19.22 13.36
C GLN A 52 -4.22 18.76 14.13
N ALA A 53 -4.17 19.00 15.43
CA ALA A 53 -3.05 18.62 16.31
C ALA A 53 -3.25 17.25 16.97
N CYS A 54 -4.15 16.41 16.47
CA CYS A 54 -4.38 15.08 17.04
C CYS A 54 -3.25 14.11 16.72
N ASN A 55 -2.57 13.58 17.72
CA ASN A 55 -1.46 12.62 17.56
C ASN A 55 -1.86 11.29 16.91
N ARG A 56 -3.16 10.94 16.90
CA ARG A 56 -3.64 9.67 16.32
C ARG A 56 -3.99 9.77 14.84
N CYS A 57 -4.62 10.86 14.42
CA CYS A 57 -5.09 10.98 13.05
C CYS A 57 -4.44 12.12 12.27
N HIS A 58 -3.58 12.92 12.91
CA HIS A 58 -2.87 14.07 12.30
C HIS A 58 -3.79 14.95 11.44
N GLY A 59 -4.98 15.27 11.99
CA GLY A 59 -5.98 16.09 11.32
C GLY A 59 -6.84 15.37 10.27
N ARG A 60 -6.55 14.12 9.93
CA ARG A 60 -7.30 13.35 8.91
C ARG A 60 -8.68 12.87 9.37
N GLY A 61 -8.89 12.77 10.67
CA GLY A 61 -10.16 12.31 11.26
C GLY A 61 -10.40 10.80 11.16
N ILE A 62 -9.43 10.06 10.63
CA ILE A 62 -9.42 8.60 10.54
C ILE A 62 -8.11 8.13 11.16
N ALA A 63 -8.19 7.12 12.01
CA ALA A 63 -7.05 6.46 12.60
C ALA A 63 -7.15 4.96 12.33
N TYR A 64 -6.06 4.24 12.58
CA TYR A 64 -5.93 2.83 12.28
C TYR A 64 -5.63 2.05 13.55
N LEU A 65 -6.14 0.83 13.64
CA LEU A 65 -5.74 -0.13 14.66
C LEU A 65 -4.37 -0.73 14.28
N PRO A 66 -3.66 -1.33 15.24
CA PRO A 66 -2.42 -2.04 14.97
C PRO A 66 -2.56 -3.02 13.80
N PRO A 67 -1.53 -3.15 12.95
CA PRO A 67 -1.57 -4.02 11.79
C PRO A 67 -1.72 -5.50 12.18
N LYS A 68 -2.46 -6.25 11.37
CA LYS A 68 -2.64 -7.70 11.52
C LYS A 68 -2.22 -8.38 10.22
N PRO A 69 -1.51 -9.52 10.30
CA PRO A 69 -1.18 -10.28 9.11
C PRO A 69 -2.43 -10.82 8.45
N VAL A 70 -2.51 -10.69 7.14
CA VAL A 70 -3.58 -11.23 6.30
C VAL A 70 -3.01 -11.61 4.94
N LYS A 71 -3.57 -12.66 4.33
CA LYS A 71 -3.19 -13.04 2.97
C LYS A 71 -4.22 -12.51 1.98
N ILE A 72 -3.76 -11.81 0.95
CA ILE A 72 -4.61 -11.18 -0.07
C ILE A 72 -4.03 -11.45 -1.46
N ILE A 73 -4.89 -11.83 -2.39
CA ILE A 73 -4.57 -11.83 -3.82
C ILE A 73 -4.71 -10.38 -4.29
N ILE A 74 -3.64 -9.78 -4.77
CA ILE A 74 -3.65 -8.44 -5.35
C ILE A 74 -3.39 -8.55 -6.84
N GLN A 75 -4.35 -8.10 -7.62
CA GLN A 75 -4.25 -8.02 -9.07
C GLN A 75 -4.10 -6.56 -9.46
N SER A 76 -2.93 -6.19 -9.97
CA SER A 76 -2.74 -4.85 -10.53
C SER A 76 -3.54 -4.73 -11.82
N GLN A 77 -4.14 -3.57 -12.02
CA GLN A 77 -4.76 -3.26 -13.31
C GLN A 77 -3.80 -2.45 -14.16
N GLU A 78 -3.71 -2.81 -15.42
CA GLU A 78 -2.98 -2.02 -16.40
C GLU A 78 -3.66 -0.67 -16.61
N LYS A 79 -2.86 0.38 -16.80
CA LYS A 79 -3.37 1.72 -17.11
C LYS A 79 -4.22 1.69 -18.37
N GLY A 80 -5.38 2.33 -18.29
CA GLY A 80 -6.26 2.47 -19.44
C GLY A 80 -7.12 1.25 -19.77
N VAL A 81 -7.10 0.21 -18.91
CA VAL A 81 -8.00 -0.93 -19.11
C VAL A 81 -9.41 -0.53 -18.68
N PHE A 82 -10.34 -0.67 -19.63
CA PHE A 82 -11.75 -0.52 -19.35
C PHE A 82 -12.27 -1.78 -18.65
N ASN A 83 -12.75 -1.63 -17.42
CA ASN A 83 -13.45 -2.70 -16.73
C ASN A 83 -14.94 -2.48 -16.89
N GLY A 84 -15.67 -3.48 -17.42
CA GLY A 84 -17.11 -3.38 -17.67
C GLY A 84 -17.95 -2.99 -16.46
N ASP A 85 -17.49 -3.36 -15.25
CA ASP A 85 -18.16 -3.05 -13.98
C ASP A 85 -17.80 -1.65 -13.42
N LEU A 86 -16.63 -1.12 -13.77
CA LEU A 86 -16.03 0.06 -13.12
C LEU A 86 -15.67 1.20 -14.08
N GLY A 87 -15.72 0.94 -15.39
CA GLY A 87 -15.26 1.93 -16.37
C GLY A 87 -13.74 2.01 -16.50
N LEU A 88 -13.24 3.19 -16.86
CA LEU A 88 -11.80 3.45 -16.99
C LEU A 88 -11.16 3.52 -15.61
N MET A 89 -10.16 2.67 -15.38
CA MET A 89 -9.48 2.60 -14.08
C MET A 89 -8.37 3.63 -13.97
N ASP A 90 -8.35 4.34 -12.86
CA ASP A 90 -7.28 5.27 -12.50
C ASP A 90 -5.95 4.54 -12.25
N ALA A 91 -4.85 5.24 -12.53
CA ALA A 91 -3.52 4.74 -12.17
C ALA A 91 -3.41 4.49 -10.66
N GLY A 92 -2.75 3.38 -10.28
CA GLY A 92 -2.56 3.01 -8.88
C GLY A 92 -3.75 2.31 -8.23
N THR A 93 -4.74 1.86 -9.02
CA THR A 93 -5.81 1.00 -8.54
C THR A 93 -5.45 -0.47 -8.72
N ALA A 94 -5.95 -1.30 -7.81
CA ALA A 94 -5.81 -2.75 -7.87
C ALA A 94 -7.08 -3.42 -7.33
N ILE A 95 -7.26 -4.69 -7.67
CA ILE A 95 -8.33 -5.51 -7.10
C ILE A 95 -7.73 -6.44 -6.07
N GLY A 96 -8.26 -6.40 -4.83
CA GLY A 96 -7.87 -7.27 -3.74
C GLY A 96 -8.93 -8.35 -3.47
N THR A 97 -8.49 -9.58 -3.26
CA THR A 97 -9.35 -10.68 -2.83
C THR A 97 -8.69 -11.36 -1.64
N PRO A 98 -9.25 -11.24 -0.41
CA PRO A 98 -8.71 -11.92 0.76
C PRO A 98 -8.75 -13.45 0.58
N ALA A 99 -7.72 -14.15 1.05
CA ALA A 99 -7.70 -15.61 1.00
C ALA A 99 -8.72 -16.22 1.95
N ASP A 100 -8.88 -15.62 3.14
CA ASP A 100 -9.86 -16.07 4.13
C ASP A 100 -11.26 -15.56 3.76
N ARG A 101 -12.18 -16.49 3.57
CA ARG A 101 -13.60 -16.21 3.29
C ARG A 101 -14.31 -15.48 4.43
N THR A 102 -13.82 -15.60 5.65
CA THR A 102 -14.39 -14.96 6.84
C THR A 102 -13.88 -13.54 7.06
N PHE A 103 -12.75 -13.20 6.47
CA PHE A 103 -12.16 -11.86 6.56
C PHE A 103 -13.12 -10.77 6.07
N ARG A 104 -13.11 -9.65 6.77
CA ARG A 104 -13.96 -8.49 6.48
C ARG A 104 -13.13 -7.21 6.51
N ALA A 105 -12.77 -6.77 5.33
CA ALA A 105 -12.31 -5.40 5.15
C ALA A 105 -13.50 -4.44 5.14
N ALA A 106 -13.25 -3.20 5.50
CA ALA A 106 -14.18 -2.10 5.38
C ALA A 106 -13.58 -0.97 4.53
N PHE A 107 -14.44 -0.05 4.14
CA PHE A 107 -14.04 1.17 3.46
C PHE A 107 -12.97 1.92 4.27
N ARG A 108 -11.92 2.37 3.58
CA ARG A 108 -10.74 3.05 4.16
C ARG A 108 -9.82 2.19 5.01
N ASP A 109 -10.04 0.89 5.13
CA ASP A 109 -9.04 0.02 5.72
C ASP A 109 -7.76 0.09 4.89
N ARG A 110 -6.62 -0.14 5.53
CA ARG A 110 -5.31 -0.03 4.91
C ARG A 110 -4.71 -1.43 4.75
N ILE A 111 -4.05 -1.64 3.62
CA ILE A 111 -3.35 -2.89 3.30
C ILE A 111 -1.94 -2.53 2.87
N THR A 112 -0.97 -2.97 3.63
CA THR A 112 0.45 -2.79 3.32
C THR A 112 1.01 -4.08 2.75
N VAL A 113 1.78 -3.99 1.67
CA VAL A 113 2.50 -5.10 1.05
C VAL A 113 3.98 -4.96 1.41
N PRO A 114 4.46 -5.59 2.49
CA PRO A 114 5.81 -5.33 3.02
C PRO A 114 6.92 -5.71 2.06
N THR A 115 6.67 -6.71 1.20
CA THR A 115 7.62 -7.23 0.21
C THR A 115 7.73 -6.40 -1.06
N ALA A 116 6.81 -5.45 -1.27
CA ALA A 116 6.81 -4.64 -2.47
C ALA A 116 7.29 -3.22 -2.16
N LEU A 117 8.33 -2.80 -2.83
CA LEU A 117 8.83 -1.44 -2.81
C LEU A 117 8.39 -0.70 -4.07
N VAL A 118 8.07 0.56 -3.92
CA VAL A 118 7.69 1.46 -5.01
C VAL A 118 8.53 2.72 -4.95
N SER A 119 8.92 3.19 -6.12
CA SER A 119 9.70 4.40 -6.26
C SER A 119 8.82 5.65 -6.13
N GLN A 120 9.31 6.65 -5.40
CA GLN A 120 8.68 7.95 -5.22
C GLN A 120 9.73 9.05 -5.35
N SER A 121 9.38 10.12 -6.05
CA SER A 121 10.27 11.24 -6.28
C SER A 121 9.82 12.49 -5.54
N PHE A 122 10.78 13.23 -5.02
CA PHE A 122 10.58 14.55 -4.42
C PHE A 122 11.48 15.58 -5.10
N LEU A 123 10.97 16.78 -5.19
CA LEU A 123 11.72 17.93 -5.62
C LEU A 123 11.59 19.04 -4.56
N PHE A 124 12.69 19.60 -4.12
CA PHE A 124 12.69 20.72 -3.16
C PHE A 124 13.89 21.63 -3.34
N ASP A 125 13.72 22.87 -2.90
CA ASP A 125 14.81 23.86 -2.81
C ASP A 125 15.57 23.69 -1.50
N VAL A 126 16.89 23.82 -1.53
CA VAL A 126 17.73 23.80 -0.34
C VAL A 126 17.85 25.22 0.22
N SER A 127 17.15 25.48 1.31
CA SER A 127 17.23 26.72 2.06
C SER A 127 18.03 26.54 3.35
N GLU A 128 18.57 27.64 3.91
CA GLU A 128 19.26 27.62 5.20
C GLU A 128 18.43 26.95 6.31
N LYS A 129 17.12 27.17 6.31
CA LYS A 129 16.22 26.52 7.25
C LYS A 129 16.21 25.00 7.09
N ARG A 130 16.21 24.50 5.84
CA ARG A 130 16.19 23.06 5.54
C ARG A 130 17.54 22.39 5.81
N ILE A 131 18.64 23.13 5.69
CA ILE A 131 19.95 22.64 6.12
C ILE A 131 19.96 22.37 7.62
N LYS A 132 19.39 23.29 8.42
CA LYS A 132 19.36 23.18 9.89
C LYS A 132 18.32 22.20 10.43
N SER A 133 17.09 22.21 9.87
CA SER A 133 15.96 21.42 10.38
C SER A 133 15.72 20.11 9.62
N GLY A 134 16.38 19.91 8.49
CA GLY A 134 16.10 18.82 7.56
C GLY A 134 14.86 19.08 6.71
N PHE A 135 14.74 18.30 5.64
CA PHE A 135 13.55 18.22 4.80
C PHE A 135 12.77 16.96 5.19
N TYR A 136 11.51 17.12 5.60
CA TYR A 136 10.66 15.99 5.95
C TYR A 136 10.13 15.31 4.70
N MET A 137 10.48 14.03 4.54
CA MET A 137 9.96 13.20 3.46
C MET A 137 8.63 12.59 3.88
N VAL A 138 7.64 12.78 3.01
CA VAL A 138 6.24 12.43 3.30
C VAL A 138 6.03 10.91 3.38
N TYR A 139 6.87 10.15 2.69
CA TYR A 139 6.77 8.68 2.65
C TYR A 139 7.76 8.01 3.61
N ASP A 140 7.46 6.79 3.99
CA ASP A 140 8.36 5.96 4.79
C ASP A 140 9.55 5.50 3.96
N VAL A 141 10.67 6.18 4.13
CA VAL A 141 11.89 5.91 3.37
C VAL A 141 12.47 4.57 3.80
N LYS A 142 12.53 3.65 2.85
CA LYS A 142 13.25 2.38 3.03
C LYS A 142 14.68 2.48 2.49
N GLU A 143 14.83 3.13 1.35
CA GLU A 143 16.09 3.31 0.66
C GLU A 143 16.03 4.57 -0.20
N ILE A 144 17.14 5.24 -0.40
CA ILE A 144 17.31 6.27 -1.42
C ILE A 144 17.88 5.60 -2.66
N GLU A 145 17.15 5.67 -3.78
CA GLU A 145 17.65 5.16 -5.05
C GLU A 145 18.72 6.09 -5.61
N PHE A 146 18.44 7.38 -5.61
CA PHE A 146 19.41 8.43 -5.96
C PHE A 146 18.94 9.79 -5.47
N ALA A 147 19.88 10.70 -5.33
CA ALA A 147 19.66 12.13 -5.12
C ALA A 147 20.49 12.91 -6.10
N THR A 148 19.94 13.94 -6.72
CA THR A 148 20.63 14.72 -7.74
C THR A 148 20.27 16.20 -7.71
N THR A 149 21.20 17.03 -8.15
CA THR A 149 20.96 18.42 -8.56
C THR A 149 20.97 18.51 -10.09
N VAL A 150 20.82 19.71 -10.64
CA VAL A 150 20.94 19.92 -12.09
C VAL A 150 22.37 19.57 -12.58
N ASP A 151 23.37 19.78 -11.71
CA ASP A 151 24.78 19.73 -12.10
C ASP A 151 25.43 18.36 -11.79
N SER A 152 24.96 17.67 -10.75
CA SER A 152 25.65 16.48 -10.23
C SER A 152 24.73 15.54 -9.44
N GLU A 153 25.09 14.29 -9.42
CA GLU A 153 24.56 13.30 -8.49
C GLU A 153 25.14 13.55 -7.09
N LEU A 154 24.33 13.36 -6.07
CA LEU A 154 24.67 13.61 -4.67
C LEU A 154 25.03 12.30 -3.97
N VAL A 155 26.06 12.34 -3.13
CA VAL A 155 26.57 11.18 -2.41
C VAL A 155 26.18 11.27 -0.93
N GLU A 156 25.57 10.21 -0.40
CA GLU A 156 25.25 10.13 1.02
C GLU A 156 26.52 10.20 1.89
N GLY A 157 26.47 10.95 2.98
CA GLY A 157 27.59 11.23 3.86
C GLY A 157 28.46 12.42 3.42
N VAL A 158 28.55 12.70 2.14
CA VAL A 158 29.31 13.84 1.59
C VAL A 158 28.41 15.05 1.39
N ASP A 159 27.35 14.89 0.61
CA ASP A 159 26.47 15.98 0.18
C ASP A 159 25.19 16.09 1.04
N TYR A 160 24.77 14.95 1.59
CA TYR A 160 23.61 14.89 2.48
C TYR A 160 23.74 13.79 3.52
N THR A 161 22.90 13.84 4.53
CA THR A 161 22.67 12.75 5.49
C THR A 161 21.18 12.51 5.67
N ILE A 162 20.80 11.29 6.02
CA ILE A 162 19.41 10.91 6.23
C ILE A 162 19.18 10.34 7.62
N ASP A 163 18.11 10.76 8.27
CA ASP A 163 17.55 10.12 9.44
C ASP A 163 16.31 9.33 9.02
N VAL A 164 16.50 8.03 8.77
CA VAL A 164 15.43 7.12 8.32
C VAL A 164 14.33 6.98 9.39
N HIS A 165 14.67 7.08 10.67
CA HIS A 165 13.67 6.96 11.75
C HIS A 165 12.73 8.16 11.81
N LYS A 166 13.24 9.35 11.50
CA LYS A 166 12.45 10.58 11.48
C LYS A 166 11.97 10.97 10.08
N ASN A 167 12.35 10.25 9.04
CA ASN A 167 12.10 10.60 7.64
C ASN A 167 12.64 12.00 7.29
N LEU A 168 13.82 12.35 7.79
CA LEU A 168 14.44 13.64 7.55
C LEU A 168 15.67 13.51 6.66
N PHE A 169 15.73 14.31 5.62
CA PHE A 169 16.88 14.48 4.73
C PHE A 169 17.57 15.79 5.08
N PHE A 170 18.86 15.75 5.37
CA PHE A 170 19.68 16.90 5.75
C PHE A 170 20.69 17.21 4.63
N PRO A 171 20.42 18.19 3.77
CA PRO A 171 21.39 18.63 2.79
C PRO A 171 22.54 19.38 3.47
N LYS A 172 23.76 19.33 2.89
CA LYS A 172 24.90 20.09 3.36
C LYS A 172 24.87 21.53 2.85
N GLU A 173 25.64 22.42 3.48
CA GLU A 173 25.66 23.87 3.21
C GLU A 173 26.02 24.22 1.76
N HIS A 174 26.90 23.47 1.11
CA HIS A 174 27.32 23.74 -0.27
C HIS A 174 26.20 23.53 -1.31
N LEU A 175 25.08 22.96 -0.90
CA LEU A 175 23.88 22.81 -1.74
C LEU A 175 22.89 23.95 -1.57
N GLU A 176 23.18 24.93 -0.72
CA GLU A 176 22.28 26.06 -0.48
C GLU A 176 21.92 26.78 -1.78
N GLY A 177 20.62 27.08 -1.94
CA GLY A 177 20.07 27.72 -3.14
C GLY A 177 19.89 26.80 -4.35
N LYS A 178 20.28 25.52 -4.26
CA LYS A 178 20.08 24.55 -5.34
C LYS A 178 18.76 23.81 -5.19
N MET A 179 18.23 23.34 -6.33
CA MET A 179 17.12 22.41 -6.37
C MET A 179 17.66 20.98 -6.29
N VAL A 180 17.11 20.19 -5.39
CA VAL A 180 17.46 18.76 -5.21
C VAL A 180 16.28 17.89 -5.56
N SER A 181 16.52 16.92 -6.42
CA SER A 181 15.59 15.83 -6.71
C SER A 181 16.06 14.57 -6.01
N ILE A 182 15.16 13.93 -5.27
CA ILE A 182 15.42 12.68 -4.56
C ILE A 182 14.45 11.63 -5.05
N ASN A 183 14.94 10.44 -5.32
CA ASN A 183 14.12 9.27 -5.57
C ASN A 183 14.33 8.25 -4.46
N ILE A 184 13.25 7.82 -3.86
CA ILE A 184 13.23 6.91 -2.72
C ILE A 184 12.42 5.65 -3.02
N LEU A 185 12.78 4.55 -2.38
CA LEU A 185 11.94 3.37 -2.26
C LEU A 185 11.11 3.45 -0.97
N THR A 186 9.82 3.23 -1.11
CA THR A 186 8.87 3.15 0.00
C THR A 186 8.03 1.88 -0.12
N THR A 187 7.50 1.39 1.00
CA THR A 187 6.65 0.20 1.01
C THR A 187 5.32 0.45 0.31
N LEU A 188 4.92 -0.46 -0.56
CA LEU A 188 3.65 -0.37 -1.27
C LEU A 188 2.48 -0.48 -0.28
N ARG A 189 1.60 0.49 -0.31
CA ARG A 189 0.44 0.58 0.55
C ARG A 189 -0.80 0.93 -0.25
N TYR A 190 -1.90 0.26 0.09
CA TYR A 190 -3.21 0.50 -0.46
C TYR A 190 -4.22 0.90 0.60
N MET A 191 -5.17 1.73 0.21
CA MET A 191 -6.40 1.97 0.96
C MET A 191 -7.56 1.27 0.24
N VAL A 192 -8.46 0.67 1.00
CA VAL A 192 -9.71 0.12 0.47
C VAL A 192 -10.61 1.28 0.07
N ALA A 193 -10.68 1.53 -1.23
CA ALA A 193 -11.45 2.62 -1.81
C ALA A 193 -12.92 2.27 -2.00
N ASP A 194 -13.22 0.98 -2.23
CA ASP A 194 -14.60 0.49 -2.36
C ASP A 194 -14.66 -1.03 -2.11
N LEU A 195 -15.87 -1.52 -1.86
CA LEU A 195 -16.19 -2.93 -1.67
C LEU A 195 -17.01 -3.40 -2.88
N LEU A 196 -16.32 -3.79 -3.96
CA LEU A 196 -16.95 -4.18 -5.22
C LEU A 196 -17.96 -5.31 -5.05
N LYS A 197 -17.65 -6.25 -4.17
CA LYS A 197 -18.54 -7.35 -3.76
C LYS A 197 -18.36 -7.61 -2.26
N GLU A 198 -19.11 -6.89 -1.45
CA GLU A 198 -19.06 -7.01 0.01
C GLU A 198 -19.62 -8.35 0.49
N HIS A 199 -20.76 -8.73 -0.05
CA HIS A 199 -21.46 -9.97 0.30
C HIS A 199 -21.56 -10.87 -0.94
N ARG A 200 -20.79 -11.94 -0.92
CA ARG A 200 -20.83 -12.97 -1.97
C ARG A 200 -21.16 -14.31 -1.37
N TYR A 201 -22.15 -14.94 -1.94
CA TYR A 201 -22.57 -16.29 -1.57
C TYR A 201 -22.69 -17.15 -2.83
N ALA A 202 -22.31 -18.40 -2.71
CA ALA A 202 -22.51 -19.40 -3.74
C ALA A 202 -23.02 -20.70 -3.09
N PRO A 203 -23.86 -21.49 -3.76
CA PRO A 203 -24.23 -22.81 -3.28
C PRO A 203 -23.02 -23.73 -3.34
N ASP A 204 -22.78 -24.48 -2.26
CA ASP A 204 -21.81 -25.57 -2.23
C ASP A 204 -22.38 -26.84 -2.86
N GLN A 205 -21.61 -27.95 -2.84
CA GLN A 205 -22.06 -29.23 -3.36
C GLN A 205 -23.26 -29.81 -2.61
N ALA A 206 -23.48 -29.41 -1.36
CA ALA A 206 -24.62 -29.76 -0.54
C ALA A 206 -25.79 -28.78 -0.67
N ASN A 207 -25.73 -27.87 -1.65
CA ASN A 207 -26.69 -26.78 -1.90
C ASN A 207 -26.86 -25.81 -0.71
N LYS A 208 -25.85 -25.72 0.16
CA LYS A 208 -25.82 -24.72 1.23
C LYS A 208 -25.16 -23.46 0.71
N LEU A 209 -25.72 -22.30 1.07
CA LEU A 209 -25.13 -21.01 0.74
C LEU A 209 -23.87 -20.80 1.57
N VAL A 210 -22.73 -20.83 0.89
CA VAL A 210 -21.42 -20.60 1.48
C VAL A 210 -20.92 -19.22 1.06
N ARG A 211 -20.35 -18.53 2.02
CA ARG A 211 -19.74 -17.23 1.77
C ARG A 211 -18.44 -17.38 0.98
N THR A 212 -18.27 -16.57 -0.02
CA THR A 212 -17.02 -16.46 -0.80
C THR A 212 -16.25 -15.19 -0.41
N PRO A 213 -14.95 -15.11 -0.71
CA PRO A 213 -14.14 -13.93 -0.38
C PRO A 213 -14.72 -12.63 -0.91
N GLN A 214 -14.53 -11.54 -0.19
CA GLN A 214 -14.84 -10.19 -0.66
C GLN A 214 -14.01 -9.85 -1.90
N LYS A 215 -14.49 -8.89 -2.68
CA LYS A 215 -13.73 -8.27 -3.76
C LYS A 215 -13.59 -6.78 -3.46
N LEU A 216 -12.36 -6.34 -3.26
CA LEU A 216 -12.01 -5.00 -2.80
C LEU A 216 -11.46 -4.20 -3.97
N LEU A 217 -11.86 -2.95 -4.08
CA LEU A 217 -11.14 -1.96 -4.88
C LEU A 217 -10.09 -1.31 -3.99
N LEU A 218 -8.85 -1.47 -4.37
CA LEU A 218 -7.70 -0.92 -3.67
C LEU A 218 -7.18 0.28 -4.46
N LYS A 219 -6.90 1.38 -3.78
CA LYS A 219 -6.24 2.54 -4.35
C LYS A 219 -4.92 2.75 -3.62
N ARG A 220 -3.84 2.92 -4.37
CA ARG A 220 -2.53 3.20 -3.81
C ARG A 220 -2.60 4.42 -2.92
N GLU A 221 -2.11 4.30 -1.70
CA GLU A 221 -2.02 5.39 -0.75
C GLU A 221 -0.69 6.10 -0.98
N ASP A 222 -0.75 7.28 -1.60
CA ASP A 222 0.42 8.14 -1.85
C ASP A 222 0.57 9.21 -0.75
N LEU A 223 -0.08 9.00 0.41
CA LEU A 223 -0.17 9.98 1.47
C LEU A 223 0.62 9.56 2.71
N PHE A 224 0.83 10.54 3.56
CA PHE A 224 1.54 10.49 4.84
C PHE A 224 1.53 9.13 5.51
N ILE A 225 2.72 8.62 5.75
CA ILE A 225 2.94 7.46 6.59
C ILE A 225 3.27 7.95 7.98
N ASP A 226 2.43 7.55 8.90
CA ASP A 226 2.59 7.84 10.30
C ASP A 226 3.42 6.74 10.93
N LYS A 227 4.70 7.00 11.15
CA LYS A 227 5.61 6.02 11.74
C LYS A 227 5.28 5.70 13.20
N GLU A 228 4.78 6.68 13.94
CA GLU A 228 4.50 6.49 15.37
C GLU A 228 3.38 5.48 15.64
N SER A 229 2.49 5.27 14.67
CA SER A 229 1.41 4.29 14.81
C SER A 229 1.84 2.83 14.54
N PHE A 230 3.07 2.60 14.06
CA PHE A 230 3.55 1.29 13.61
C PHE A 230 4.51 0.59 14.56
N GLU A 231 5.02 1.26 15.57
CA GLU A 231 5.97 0.68 16.51
C GLU A 231 5.34 -0.31 17.50
N ILE A 232 4.01 -0.48 17.45
CA ILE A 232 3.31 -1.41 18.33
C ILE A 232 3.25 -2.80 17.66
N GLY A 233 4.36 -3.52 17.75
CA GLY A 233 4.36 -4.95 17.95
C GLY A 233 3.93 -5.85 16.79
N VAL A 234 4.29 -5.54 15.54
CA VAL A 234 4.33 -6.57 14.50
C VAL A 234 5.78 -7.01 14.35
N ASN A 235 6.10 -8.18 14.89
CA ASN A 235 7.36 -8.85 14.57
C ASN A 235 7.32 -9.27 13.11
N ASP A 236 8.35 -8.97 12.35
CA ASP A 236 8.52 -9.44 10.97
C ASP A 236 8.35 -10.97 10.84
N ALA A 237 8.60 -11.71 11.93
CA ALA A 237 8.38 -13.14 12.04
C ALA A 237 6.90 -13.56 11.92
N GLU A 238 5.94 -12.69 12.25
CA GLU A 238 4.50 -12.99 12.12
C GLU A 238 3.99 -12.86 10.68
N VAL A 239 4.74 -12.17 9.84
CA VAL A 239 4.39 -11.96 8.42
C VAL A 239 4.93 -13.08 7.52
N GLY A 240 5.67 -14.04 8.08
CA GLY A 240 6.40 -15.08 7.37
C GLY A 240 7.75 -14.56 6.85
N GLU A 241 8.64 -15.48 6.48
CA GLU A 241 9.92 -15.12 5.87
C GLU A 241 9.68 -14.28 4.62
N MET A 242 9.84 -12.98 4.79
CA MET A 242 9.90 -12.09 3.65
C MET A 242 11.26 -12.29 3.00
N VAL A 243 11.25 -12.70 1.75
CA VAL A 243 12.47 -12.70 0.95
C VAL A 243 12.98 -11.28 0.96
N ASP A 244 14.08 -11.07 1.66
CA ASP A 244 14.79 -9.80 1.70
C ASP A 244 15.32 -9.53 0.29
N THR A 245 14.47 -8.93 -0.54
CA THR A 245 14.89 -8.41 -1.82
C THR A 245 15.66 -7.12 -1.58
N LYS A 246 16.80 -7.23 -0.92
CA LYS A 246 17.82 -6.19 -0.97
C LYS A 246 18.31 -6.15 -2.42
N ARG A 247 17.55 -5.50 -3.27
CA ARG A 247 18.13 -4.96 -4.49
C ARG A 247 19.18 -3.94 -4.03
N LYS A 248 20.45 -4.30 -4.12
CA LYS A 248 21.50 -3.29 -4.15
C LYS A 248 21.10 -2.32 -5.24
N PRO A 249 21.15 -1.00 -5.01
CA PRO A 249 20.92 -0.05 -6.08
C PRO A 249 21.83 -0.46 -7.22
N SER A 250 21.24 -0.70 -8.39
CA SER A 250 22.02 -1.01 -9.57
C SER A 250 22.61 0.31 -10.01
N THR A 251 23.79 0.61 -9.51
CA THR A 251 24.62 1.72 -9.99
C THR A 251 24.94 1.61 -11.47
N ASP A 252 24.75 0.42 -12.06
CA ASP A 252 25.03 0.17 -13.47
C ASP A 252 24.06 0.87 -14.43
N GLY A 253 22.82 1.17 -14.01
CA GLY A 253 21.83 1.88 -14.85
C GLY A 253 22.09 3.38 -14.96
N LEU A 254 22.60 4.01 -13.90
CA LEU A 254 22.89 5.45 -13.87
C LEU A 254 24.20 5.80 -14.58
N ASN A 255 25.21 4.93 -14.50
CA ASN A 255 26.46 5.11 -15.22
C ASN A 255 26.31 5.10 -16.77
N GLY A 256 25.23 4.51 -17.29
CA GLY A 256 24.91 4.57 -18.71
C GLY A 256 24.26 5.88 -19.15
N PHE A 257 23.54 6.55 -18.27
CA PHE A 257 22.77 7.77 -18.62
C PHE A 257 23.62 9.04 -18.67
N PHE A 258 24.68 9.10 -17.85
CA PHE A 258 25.56 10.28 -17.76
C PHE A 258 26.88 10.14 -18.54
N ARG A 259 27.17 8.99 -19.14
CA ARG A 259 28.44 8.70 -19.81
C ARG A 259 28.55 9.21 -21.26
N ASN A 260 27.50 9.72 -21.86
CA ASN A 260 27.47 10.18 -23.26
C ASN A 260 27.54 11.71 -23.45
N GLY A 261 28.07 12.45 -22.48
CA GLY A 261 28.23 13.92 -22.54
C GLY A 261 29.70 14.37 -22.62
N GLY A 262 30.61 13.54 -23.13
CA GLY A 262 32.03 13.93 -23.21
C GLY A 262 32.71 13.36 -24.42
N ASN A 263 32.58 14.02 -25.55
CA ASN A 263 33.58 14.21 -26.63
C ASN A 263 33.13 15.32 -27.55
#